data_98daadb2df9e6de66be5c8d41cb5a98d
#
_entry.id   98daadb2df9e6de66be5c8d41cb5a98d
#
_cell.length_a   1.000
_cell.length_b   1.000
_cell.length_c   1.000
_cell.angle_alpha   90.00
_cell.angle_beta   90.00
_cell.angle_gamma   90.00
#
_symmetry.space_group_name_H-M   'P 1'
#
loop_
_entity.id
_entity.type
_entity.pdbx_description
1 polymer ?
#
loop_
_entity_poly.entity_id
_entity_poly.type
_entity_poly.pdbx_seq_one_letter_code
_entity_poly.pdbx_strand_id
1 'polypeptide(L)'
;AAIPALAHLAGGIGDPAIRERGTIGGSLATNDPAACYPAALLALNAVVHTDRRAIAADEFLLGLYQTALENGELITAVEFPIPAKAGYQKFLQPASRFALVGVFLAKHADGVRVAATGAAACAFRVTPLEKALAADWSAASSRAVTIAPDGLNGDLHGSASYRAHLIPILAARAVEQADAYAS
;
A
#
# COMPACT_ATOMS: atom_id res chain seq x y z
N ALA A 1 5.08 16.83 7.67
CA ALA A 1 4.69 15.50 8.15
C ALA A 1 5.94 14.63 8.32
N ALA A 2 5.96 13.75 9.33
CA ALA A 2 7.10 12.84 9.53
C ALA A 2 7.27 11.85 8.34
N ILE A 3 6.14 11.44 7.74
CA ILE A 3 6.11 10.60 6.53
C ILE A 3 5.21 11.30 5.50
N PRO A 4 5.76 12.15 4.59
CA PRO A 4 4.98 12.89 3.60
C PRO A 4 4.13 11.99 2.69
N ALA A 5 4.66 10.83 2.29
CA ALA A 5 3.94 9.85 1.47
C ALA A 5 2.67 9.31 2.14
N LEU A 6 2.70 9.10 3.47
CA LEU A 6 1.52 8.65 4.23
C LEU A 6 0.47 9.78 4.31
N ALA A 7 0.90 11.02 4.50
CA ALA A 7 0.01 12.18 4.47
C ALA A 7 -0.64 12.36 3.07
N HIS A 8 0.14 12.20 2.00
CA HIS A 8 -0.35 12.21 0.62
C HIS A 8 -1.39 11.12 0.38
N LEU A 9 -1.09 9.89 0.81
CA LEU A 9 -2.04 8.76 0.74
C LEU A 9 -3.35 9.12 1.44
N ALA A 10 -3.28 9.58 2.69
CA ALA A 10 -4.46 9.91 3.49
C ALA A 10 -5.33 10.99 2.81
N GLY A 11 -4.70 12.05 2.30
CA GLY A 11 -5.38 13.14 1.57
C GLY A 11 -6.04 12.70 0.26
N GLY A 12 -5.56 11.58 -0.33
CA GLY A 12 -6.09 11.00 -1.57
C GLY A 12 -7.17 9.93 -1.38
N ILE A 13 -7.59 9.59 -0.16
CA ILE A 13 -8.63 8.58 0.09
C ILE A 13 -10.01 9.16 -0.25
N GLY A 14 -10.73 8.47 -1.15
CA GLY A 14 -12.11 8.82 -1.51
C GLY A 14 -12.33 10.31 -1.81
N ASP A 15 -13.44 10.82 -1.36
CA ASP A 15 -13.79 12.24 -1.37
C ASP A 15 -13.73 12.86 0.06
N PRO A 16 -13.98 14.16 0.23
CA PRO A 16 -13.98 14.78 1.54
C PRO A 16 -14.96 14.14 2.54
N ALA A 17 -16.16 13.73 2.10
CA ALA A 17 -17.16 13.15 2.99
C ALA A 17 -16.69 11.79 3.56
N ILE A 18 -15.98 11.00 2.75
CA ILE A 18 -15.37 9.74 3.20
C ILE A 18 -14.26 10.01 4.22
N ARG A 19 -13.39 11.00 3.98
CA ARG A 19 -12.28 11.31 4.88
C ARG A 19 -12.74 11.89 6.22
N GLU A 20 -13.84 12.64 6.24
CA GLU A 20 -14.43 13.17 7.49
C GLU A 20 -14.95 12.07 8.44
N ARG A 21 -15.30 10.89 7.90
CA ARG A 21 -15.85 9.77 8.68
C ARG A 21 -14.87 8.61 8.86
N GLY A 22 -13.96 8.45 7.88
CA GLY A 22 -13.02 7.33 7.87
C GLY A 22 -11.95 7.45 8.94
N THR A 23 -11.56 6.30 9.51
CA THR A 23 -10.42 6.18 10.42
C THR A 23 -9.41 5.19 9.87
N ILE A 24 -8.14 5.34 10.24
CA ILE A 24 -7.11 4.36 9.88
C ILE A 24 -7.42 2.99 10.47
N GLY A 25 -7.86 2.93 11.72
CA GLY A 25 -8.22 1.67 12.38
C GLY A 25 -9.38 0.97 11.68
N GLY A 26 -10.45 1.69 11.31
CA GLY A 26 -11.57 1.14 10.56
C GLY A 26 -11.18 0.62 9.18
N SER A 27 -10.33 1.35 8.45
CA SER A 27 -9.82 0.92 7.15
C SER A 27 -9.00 -0.37 7.24
N LEU A 28 -8.10 -0.46 8.24
CA LEU A 28 -7.25 -1.64 8.44
C LEU A 28 -8.07 -2.84 8.94
N ALA A 29 -8.99 -2.65 9.89
CA ALA A 29 -9.85 -3.72 10.40
C ALA A 29 -10.77 -4.30 9.31
N THR A 30 -11.26 -3.46 8.39
CA THR A 30 -12.08 -3.90 7.26
C THR A 30 -11.29 -4.68 6.22
N ASN A 31 -10.03 -4.32 6.00
CA ASN A 31 -9.15 -4.90 4.97
C ASN A 31 -9.82 -5.00 3.59
N ASP A 32 -10.45 -3.89 3.15
CA ASP A 32 -11.00 -3.80 1.80
C ASP A 32 -9.87 -3.86 0.77
N PRO A 33 -9.97 -4.71 -0.28
CA PRO A 33 -8.93 -4.82 -1.31
C PRO A 33 -8.53 -3.51 -1.99
N ALA A 34 -9.45 -2.56 -2.09
CA ALA A 34 -9.22 -1.26 -2.73
C ALA A 34 -8.82 -0.15 -1.73
N ALA A 35 -8.71 -0.47 -0.43
CA ALA A 35 -8.27 0.49 0.57
C ALA A 35 -6.80 0.87 0.40
N CYS A 36 -6.46 2.13 0.67
CA CYS A 36 -5.09 2.62 0.49
C CYS A 36 -4.17 2.28 1.67
N TYR A 37 -4.66 2.39 2.92
CA TYR A 37 -3.84 2.18 4.12
C TYR A 37 -3.18 0.79 4.23
N PRO A 38 -3.80 -0.33 3.81
CA PRO A 38 -3.14 -1.64 3.84
C PRO A 38 -1.80 -1.71 3.10
N ALA A 39 -1.67 -1.01 1.95
CA ALA A 39 -0.39 -0.94 1.25
C ALA A 39 0.67 -0.16 2.06
N ALA A 40 0.28 0.94 2.72
CA ALA A 40 1.18 1.69 3.60
C ALA A 40 1.59 0.86 4.83
N LEU A 41 0.66 0.08 5.41
CA LEU A 41 0.94 -0.82 6.52
C LEU A 41 2.10 -1.76 6.19
N LEU A 42 2.01 -2.46 5.05
CA LEU A 42 3.02 -3.42 4.60
C LEU A 42 4.35 -2.75 4.22
N ALA A 43 4.29 -1.68 3.41
CA ALA A 43 5.50 -1.04 2.90
C ALA A 43 6.28 -0.28 3.98
N LEU A 44 5.61 0.28 4.96
CA LEU A 44 6.25 0.95 6.10
C LEU A 44 6.67 -0.02 7.22
N ASN A 45 6.46 -1.32 7.05
CA ASN A 45 6.76 -2.33 8.08
C ASN A 45 6.13 -1.98 9.43
N ALA A 46 4.87 -1.60 9.40
CA ALA A 46 4.15 -1.09 10.55
C ALA A 46 3.82 -2.17 11.58
N VAL A 47 3.49 -1.74 12.80
CA VAL A 47 2.96 -2.60 13.85
C VAL A 47 1.55 -2.11 14.21
N VAL A 48 0.59 -3.03 14.20
CA VAL A 48 -0.78 -2.78 14.65
C VAL A 48 -0.88 -3.14 16.12
N HIS A 49 -1.15 -2.14 16.95
CA HIS A 49 -1.41 -2.34 18.37
C HIS A 49 -2.90 -2.48 18.60
N THR A 50 -3.28 -3.52 19.31
CA THR A 50 -4.66 -3.76 19.74
C THR A 50 -4.79 -3.57 21.26
N ASP A 51 -5.99 -3.72 21.77
CA ASP A 51 -6.26 -3.78 23.21
C ASP A 51 -5.68 -5.05 23.87
N ARG A 52 -5.15 -6.01 23.08
CA ARG A 52 -4.66 -7.31 23.55
C ARG A 52 -3.20 -7.59 23.23
N ARG A 53 -2.71 -7.13 22.04
CA ARG A 53 -1.39 -7.50 21.52
C ARG A 53 -0.90 -6.52 20.45
N ALA A 54 0.37 -6.69 20.06
CA ALA A 54 0.96 -6.06 18.88
C ALA A 54 1.07 -7.09 17.76
N ILE A 55 0.71 -6.71 16.52
CA ILE A 55 0.70 -7.58 15.34
C ILE A 55 1.54 -6.92 14.25
N ALA A 56 2.53 -7.63 13.72
CA ALA A 56 3.34 -7.13 12.62
C ALA A 56 2.50 -6.98 11.33
N ALA A 57 2.84 -6.00 10.49
CA ALA A 57 2.12 -5.75 9.25
C ALA A 57 1.99 -6.98 8.35
N ASP A 58 3.07 -7.76 8.23
CA ASP A 58 3.12 -8.96 7.38
C ASP A 58 2.22 -10.11 7.90
N GLU A 59 1.80 -10.05 9.18
CA GLU A 59 0.94 -11.05 9.82
C GLU A 59 -0.51 -10.54 9.96
N PHE A 60 -0.78 -9.26 9.66
CA PHE A 60 -2.07 -8.64 9.95
C PHE A 60 -3.12 -8.89 8.86
N LEU A 61 -2.73 -8.80 7.57
CA LEU A 61 -3.64 -8.91 6.43
C LEU A 61 -3.68 -10.36 5.95
N LEU A 62 -4.82 -11.05 6.14
CA LEU A 62 -4.90 -12.50 5.86
C LEU A 62 -5.60 -12.81 4.53
N GLY A 63 -6.45 -11.91 4.01
CA GLY A 63 -7.20 -12.15 2.78
C GLY A 63 -8.34 -11.16 2.60
N LEU A 64 -9.26 -11.49 1.71
CA LEU A 64 -10.42 -10.65 1.37
C LEU A 64 -11.29 -10.41 2.61
N TYR A 65 -11.33 -9.15 3.09
CA TYR A 65 -12.03 -8.75 4.32
C TYR A 65 -11.63 -9.58 5.55
N GLN A 66 -10.39 -10.08 5.58
CA GLN A 66 -9.88 -10.88 6.68
C GLN A 66 -8.59 -10.29 7.25
N THR A 67 -8.54 -10.17 8.55
CA THR A 67 -7.38 -9.73 9.32
C THR A 67 -7.10 -10.70 10.46
N ALA A 68 -5.95 -10.53 11.12
CA ALA A 68 -5.58 -11.29 12.31
C ALA A 68 -6.35 -10.88 13.58
N LEU A 69 -7.26 -9.91 13.52
CA LEU A 69 -8.09 -9.50 14.66
C LEU A 69 -9.01 -10.64 15.10
N GLU A 70 -9.06 -10.87 16.39
CA GLU A 70 -10.01 -11.78 17.02
C GLU A 70 -11.36 -11.09 17.27
N ASN A 71 -12.39 -11.88 17.58
CA ASN A 71 -13.71 -11.33 17.87
C ASN A 71 -13.66 -10.37 19.08
N GLY A 72 -14.11 -9.14 18.86
CA GLY A 72 -14.11 -8.08 19.87
C GLY A 72 -12.73 -7.48 20.15
N GLU A 73 -11.69 -7.79 19.38
CA GLU A 73 -10.37 -7.16 19.46
C GLU A 73 -10.38 -5.81 18.74
N LEU A 74 -9.85 -4.76 19.37
CA LEU A 74 -9.88 -3.38 18.87
C LEU A 74 -8.48 -2.86 18.56
N ILE A 75 -8.32 -2.25 17.39
CA ILE A 75 -7.10 -1.50 17.05
C ILE A 75 -7.06 -0.21 17.89
N THR A 76 -6.01 -0.04 18.69
CA THR A 76 -5.80 1.12 19.54
C THR A 76 -4.79 2.11 18.97
N ALA A 77 -3.78 1.61 18.23
CA ALA A 77 -2.78 2.43 17.56
C ALA A 77 -2.16 1.69 16.37
N VAL A 78 -1.52 2.44 15.47
CA VAL A 78 -0.66 1.89 14.43
C VAL A 78 0.66 2.64 14.47
N GLU A 79 1.75 1.90 14.66
CA GLU A 79 3.10 2.42 14.68
C GLU A 79 3.73 2.28 13.30
N PHE A 80 4.22 3.41 12.76
CA PHE A 80 4.89 3.47 11.47
C PHE A 80 6.35 3.87 11.67
N PRO A 81 7.31 2.96 11.45
CA PRO A 81 8.72 3.32 11.36
C PRO A 81 8.94 4.40 10.29
N ILE A 82 9.72 5.43 10.61
CA ILE A 82 10.01 6.51 9.66
C ILE A 82 11.07 6.00 8.67
N PRO A 83 10.74 5.89 7.37
CA PRO A 83 11.68 5.44 6.35
C PRO A 83 12.60 6.58 5.91
N ALA A 84 13.75 6.23 5.31
CA ALA A 84 14.63 7.21 4.67
C ALA A 84 13.97 7.87 3.46
N LYS A 85 13.18 7.11 2.68
CA LYS A 85 12.39 7.58 1.55
C LYS A 85 11.08 6.81 1.49
N ALA A 86 9.99 7.47 1.08
CA ALA A 86 8.73 6.81 0.81
C ALA A 86 7.92 7.55 -0.24
N GLY A 87 7.14 6.79 -1.04
CA GLY A 87 6.25 7.32 -2.05
C GLY A 87 4.98 6.49 -2.17
N TYR A 88 3.89 7.13 -2.57
CA TYR A 88 2.61 6.49 -2.85
C TYR A 88 2.00 7.03 -4.12
N GLN A 89 1.63 6.15 -5.02
CA GLN A 89 0.89 6.48 -6.23
C GLN A 89 -0.26 5.51 -6.45
N LYS A 90 -1.38 6.01 -6.95
CA LYS A 90 -2.50 5.15 -7.33
C LYS A 90 -3.10 5.55 -8.67
N PHE A 91 -3.58 4.56 -9.39
CA PHE A 91 -4.52 4.72 -10.48
C PHE A 91 -5.93 4.63 -9.88
N LEU A 92 -6.60 5.75 -9.82
CA LEU A 92 -7.92 5.84 -9.17
C LEU A 92 -9.04 5.43 -10.12
N GLN A 93 -10.03 4.77 -9.58
CA GLN A 93 -11.29 4.53 -10.25
C GLN A 93 -12.06 5.86 -10.35
N PRO A 94 -12.45 6.32 -11.55
CA PRO A 94 -12.98 7.67 -11.72
C PRO A 94 -14.22 7.99 -10.88
N ALA A 95 -15.12 7.02 -10.70
CA ALA A 95 -16.37 7.25 -10.00
C ALA A 95 -16.21 7.26 -8.47
N SER A 96 -15.52 6.26 -7.91
CA SER A 96 -15.39 6.06 -6.46
C SER A 96 -14.12 6.67 -5.86
N ARG A 97 -13.12 6.97 -6.71
CA ARG A 97 -11.75 7.36 -6.32
C ARG A 97 -10.99 6.32 -5.50
N PHE A 98 -11.53 5.11 -5.35
CA PHE A 98 -10.77 3.98 -4.80
C PHE A 98 -9.59 3.61 -5.70
N ALA A 99 -8.60 2.92 -5.13
CA ALA A 99 -7.48 2.44 -5.90
C ALA A 99 -7.92 1.28 -6.82
N LEU A 100 -7.92 1.49 -8.15
CA LEU A 100 -7.93 0.36 -9.08
C LEU A 100 -6.64 -0.43 -8.91
N VAL A 101 -5.51 0.27 -8.81
CA VAL A 101 -4.22 -0.20 -8.33
C VAL A 101 -3.56 0.95 -7.57
N GLY A 102 -3.01 0.69 -6.40
CA GLY A 102 -2.17 1.63 -5.66
C GLY A 102 -0.86 0.96 -5.27
N VAL A 103 0.23 1.71 -5.27
CA VAL A 103 1.55 1.21 -4.86
C VAL A 103 2.15 2.15 -3.84
N PHE A 104 2.47 1.63 -2.67
CA PHE A 104 3.28 2.29 -1.66
C PHE A 104 4.66 1.64 -1.62
N LEU A 105 5.71 2.43 -1.57
CA LEU A 105 7.08 1.95 -1.41
C LEU A 105 7.82 2.76 -0.34
N ALA A 106 8.75 2.09 0.32
CA ALA A 106 9.57 2.70 1.34
C ALA A 106 10.99 2.11 1.33
N LYS A 107 11.98 2.97 1.52
CA LYS A 107 13.38 2.60 1.72
C LYS A 107 13.72 2.76 3.19
N HIS A 108 13.96 1.65 3.87
CA HIS A 108 14.39 1.56 5.26
C HIS A 108 15.90 1.32 5.34
N ALA A 109 16.46 1.38 6.54
CA ALA A 109 17.87 1.09 6.76
C ALA A 109 18.25 -0.38 6.43
N ASP A 110 17.31 -1.29 6.61
CA ASP A 110 17.43 -2.74 6.41
C ASP A 110 16.95 -3.22 5.03
N GLY A 111 16.43 -2.34 4.17
CA GLY A 111 16.02 -2.72 2.82
C GLY A 111 14.89 -1.87 2.23
N VAL A 112 14.34 -2.38 1.14
CA VAL A 112 13.23 -1.75 0.41
C VAL A 112 11.99 -2.62 0.56
N ARG A 113 10.86 -1.99 0.86
CA ARG A 113 9.54 -2.65 0.85
C ARG A 113 8.63 -1.96 -0.16
N VAL A 114 7.92 -2.77 -0.94
CA VAL A 114 6.93 -2.32 -1.93
C VAL A 114 5.65 -3.11 -1.74
N ALA A 115 4.53 -2.42 -1.59
CA ALA A 115 3.23 -3.08 -1.47
C ALA A 115 2.23 -2.50 -2.46
N ALA A 116 1.41 -3.38 -3.04
CA ALA A 116 0.32 -3.02 -3.92
C ALA A 116 -1.03 -3.25 -3.23
N THR A 117 -1.99 -2.39 -3.53
CA THR A 117 -3.40 -2.51 -3.17
C THR A 117 -4.27 -2.40 -4.41
N GLY A 118 -5.53 -2.81 -4.34
CA GLY A 118 -6.48 -2.77 -5.46
C GLY A 118 -6.34 -3.93 -6.45
N ALA A 119 -5.19 -4.58 -6.49
CA ALA A 119 -4.87 -5.54 -7.54
C ALA A 119 -5.18 -7.00 -7.22
N ALA A 120 -5.36 -7.36 -5.95
CA ALA A 120 -5.62 -8.74 -5.51
C ALA A 120 -6.67 -8.77 -4.39
N ALA A 121 -6.89 -9.92 -3.78
CA ALA A 121 -7.87 -10.12 -2.71
C ALA A 121 -7.61 -9.27 -1.44
N CYS A 122 -6.36 -8.89 -1.20
CA CYS A 122 -5.94 -7.88 -0.20
C CYS A 122 -4.65 -7.23 -0.67
N ALA A 123 -4.16 -6.22 0.06
CA ALA A 123 -2.84 -5.65 -0.21
C ALA A 123 -1.74 -6.71 0.00
N PHE A 124 -0.71 -6.65 -0.82
CA PHE A 124 0.38 -7.63 -0.81
C PHE A 124 1.73 -6.99 -1.14
N ARG A 125 2.81 -7.63 -0.70
CA ARG A 125 4.19 -7.20 -1.01
C ARG A 125 4.58 -7.62 -2.42
N VAL A 126 5.23 -6.70 -3.15
CA VAL A 126 5.68 -6.92 -4.52
C VAL A 126 7.18 -7.21 -4.52
N THR A 127 7.54 -8.42 -4.09
CA THR A 127 8.94 -8.86 -3.92
C THR A 127 9.84 -8.63 -5.16
N PRO A 128 9.38 -8.80 -6.42
CA PRO A 128 10.20 -8.48 -7.59
C PRO A 128 10.62 -7.00 -7.64
N LEU A 129 9.73 -6.07 -7.28
CA LEU A 129 10.06 -4.64 -7.21
C LEU A 129 10.97 -4.32 -6.03
N GLU A 130 10.79 -4.98 -4.88
CA GLU A 130 11.67 -4.82 -3.71
C GLU A 130 13.13 -5.17 -4.06
N LYS A 131 13.34 -6.31 -4.75
CA LYS A 131 14.66 -6.75 -5.21
C LYS A 131 15.28 -5.79 -6.21
N ALA A 132 14.49 -5.34 -7.20
CA ALA A 132 14.96 -4.41 -8.22
C ALA A 132 15.36 -3.07 -7.60
N LEU A 133 14.52 -2.49 -6.72
CA LEU A 133 14.77 -1.22 -6.07
C LEU A 133 15.84 -1.27 -4.96
N ALA A 134 16.06 -2.42 -4.37
CA ALA A 134 17.18 -2.63 -3.45
C ALA A 134 18.54 -2.60 -4.19
N ALA A 135 18.57 -3.13 -5.42
CA ALA A 135 19.76 -3.11 -6.27
C ALA A 135 19.99 -1.72 -6.92
N ASP A 136 18.92 -1.09 -7.42
CA ASP A 136 18.96 0.22 -8.05
C ASP A 136 17.67 1.00 -7.73
N TRP A 137 17.77 1.98 -6.82
CA TRP A 137 16.67 2.86 -6.47
C TRP A 137 16.43 3.88 -7.59
N SER A 138 15.71 3.46 -8.63
CA SER A 138 15.37 4.31 -9.75
C SER A 138 14.00 3.99 -10.35
N ALA A 139 13.38 4.98 -10.98
CA ALA A 139 12.14 4.78 -11.75
C ALA A 139 12.35 3.81 -12.93
N ALA A 140 13.54 3.81 -13.54
CA ALA A 140 13.88 2.93 -14.65
C ALA A 140 13.90 1.46 -14.20
N SER A 141 14.53 1.18 -13.06
CA SER A 141 14.57 -0.15 -12.44
C SER A 141 13.15 -0.68 -12.15
N SER A 142 12.25 0.18 -11.64
CA SER A 142 10.85 -0.21 -11.44
C SER A 142 10.16 -0.57 -12.75
N ARG A 143 10.32 0.23 -13.81
CA ARG A 143 9.67 -0.02 -15.12
C ARG A 143 10.17 -1.27 -15.81
N ALA A 144 11.37 -1.74 -15.50
CA ALA A 144 11.95 -2.97 -16.07
C ALA A 144 11.36 -4.25 -15.46
N VAL A 145 10.65 -4.16 -14.33
CA VAL A 145 10.05 -5.33 -13.67
C VAL A 145 8.75 -5.72 -14.38
N THR A 146 8.60 -7.00 -14.67
CA THR A 146 7.35 -7.58 -15.17
C THR A 146 6.64 -8.31 -14.03
N ILE A 147 5.34 -8.03 -13.84
CA ILE A 147 4.49 -8.69 -12.86
C ILE A 147 3.58 -9.68 -13.58
N ALA A 148 3.55 -10.93 -13.11
CA ALA A 148 2.61 -11.93 -13.61
C ALA A 148 1.17 -11.58 -13.20
N PRO A 149 0.17 -11.80 -14.05
CA PRO A 149 -1.23 -11.52 -13.74
C PRO A 149 -1.88 -12.56 -12.81
N ASP A 150 -1.17 -13.69 -12.56
CA ASP A 150 -1.71 -14.79 -11.76
C ASP A 150 -2.03 -14.33 -10.33
N GLY A 151 -3.23 -14.65 -9.85
CA GLY A 151 -3.72 -14.24 -8.53
C GLY A 151 -4.18 -12.80 -8.44
N LEU A 152 -4.10 -12.01 -9.51
CA LEU A 152 -4.64 -10.65 -9.54
C LEU A 152 -6.13 -10.64 -9.94
N ASN A 153 -6.84 -9.63 -9.46
CA ASN A 153 -8.25 -9.43 -9.75
C ASN A 153 -8.47 -9.03 -11.22
N GLY A 154 -9.54 -9.57 -11.82
CA GLY A 154 -10.07 -9.12 -13.10
C GLY A 154 -11.56 -8.82 -12.98
N ASP A 155 -11.99 -7.63 -13.42
CA ASP A 155 -13.38 -7.18 -13.41
C ASP A 155 -13.66 -6.22 -14.57
N LEU A 156 -14.86 -5.64 -14.59
CA LEU A 156 -15.26 -4.67 -15.64
C LEU A 156 -14.41 -3.38 -15.65
N HIS A 157 -13.66 -3.09 -14.58
CA HIS A 157 -12.83 -1.89 -14.45
C HIS A 157 -11.39 -2.13 -14.91
N GLY A 158 -10.93 -3.38 -14.95
CA GLY A 158 -9.60 -3.73 -15.42
C GLY A 158 -9.30 -5.22 -15.31
N SER A 159 -8.69 -5.77 -16.37
CA SER A 159 -8.21 -7.14 -16.36
C SER A 159 -7.04 -7.34 -15.39
N ALA A 160 -6.78 -8.59 -15.00
CA ALA A 160 -5.60 -8.95 -14.21
C ALA A 160 -4.30 -8.49 -14.89
N SER A 161 -4.19 -8.67 -16.21
CA SER A 161 -3.02 -8.23 -17.00
C SER A 161 -2.86 -6.69 -16.97
N TYR A 162 -3.95 -5.94 -17.02
CA TYR A 162 -3.92 -4.48 -16.90
C TYR A 162 -3.44 -4.03 -15.52
N ARG A 163 -3.95 -4.67 -14.45
CA ARG A 163 -3.51 -4.38 -13.08
C ARG A 163 -2.04 -4.73 -12.88
N ALA A 164 -1.58 -5.88 -13.40
CA ALA A 164 -0.18 -6.28 -13.40
C ALA A 164 0.72 -5.24 -14.08
N HIS A 165 0.29 -4.72 -15.24
CA HIS A 165 1.01 -3.69 -15.98
C HIS A 165 1.08 -2.35 -15.23
N LEU A 166 0.05 -1.97 -14.48
CA LEU A 166 0.03 -0.72 -13.73
C LEU A 166 1.00 -0.71 -12.54
N ILE A 167 1.23 -1.84 -11.89
CA ILE A 167 2.05 -1.93 -10.67
C ILE A 167 3.45 -1.34 -10.86
N PRO A 168 4.28 -1.76 -11.85
CA PRO A 168 5.62 -1.21 -12.03
C PRO A 168 5.62 0.26 -12.47
N ILE A 169 4.59 0.69 -13.21
CA ILE A 169 4.45 2.09 -13.63
C ILE A 169 4.17 2.99 -12.43
N LEU A 170 3.27 2.56 -11.53
CA LEU A 170 2.96 3.31 -10.31
C LEU A 170 4.14 3.29 -9.33
N ALA A 171 4.88 2.16 -9.24
CA ALA A 171 6.10 2.10 -8.47
C ALA A 171 7.15 3.12 -8.96
N ALA A 172 7.35 3.22 -10.27
CA ALA A 172 8.27 4.20 -10.85
C ALA A 172 7.90 5.65 -10.48
N ARG A 173 6.61 6.00 -10.57
CA ARG A 173 6.12 7.34 -10.16
C ARG A 173 6.24 7.55 -8.65
N ALA A 174 6.06 6.51 -7.86
CA ALA A 174 6.24 6.58 -6.41
C ALA A 174 7.71 6.77 -6.02
N VAL A 175 8.68 6.22 -6.78
CA VAL A 175 10.11 6.51 -6.61
C VAL A 175 10.41 7.99 -6.89
N GLU A 176 9.92 8.51 -8.02
CA GLU A 176 10.07 9.93 -8.38
C GLU A 176 9.49 10.86 -7.30
N GLN A 177 8.33 10.51 -6.74
CA GLN A 177 7.72 11.24 -5.63
C GLN A 177 8.54 11.14 -4.34
N ALA A 178 9.04 9.95 -4.01
CA ALA A 178 9.86 9.74 -2.82
C ALA A 178 11.15 10.57 -2.84
N ASP A 179 11.77 10.69 -4.00
CA ASP A 179 12.96 11.52 -4.20
C ASP A 179 12.65 13.01 -4.06
N ALA A 180 11.51 13.46 -4.56
CA ALA A 180 11.04 14.85 -4.41
C ALA A 180 10.71 15.22 -2.95
N TYR A 181 10.34 14.27 -2.11
CA TYR A 181 10.10 14.51 -0.68
C TYR A 181 11.39 14.55 0.16
N ALA A 182 12.47 13.99 -0.35
CA ALA A 182 13.77 13.93 0.32
C ALA A 182 14.70 15.10 -0.05
N SER A 183 14.35 15.87 -1.09
CA SER A 183 15.02 17.10 -1.51
C SER A 183 14.49 18.30 -0.72
#